data_2e217e0ca10939bc077a544b6b1d7cfc
#
_entry.id   2e217e0ca10939bc077a544b6b1d7cfc
#
_cell.length_a   1.000
_cell.length_b   1.000
_cell.length_c   1.000
_cell.angle_alpha   90.00
_cell.angle_beta   90.00
_cell.angle_gamma   90.00
#
_symmetry.space_group_name_H-M   'P 1'
#
loop_
_entity.id
_entity.type
_entity.pdbx_description
1 polymer ?
#
loop_
_entity_poly.entity_id
_entity_poly.type
_entity_poly.pdbx_seq_one_letter_code
_entity_poly.pdbx_strand_id
1 'polypeptide(L)'
;VCLPEGKETHVVHNELHALDLAIIGAYLIAMVLIGLVVVKKVRSMDDYYLGGRSFGPLVLMATVCATIIGGSGLMGRAGVAYSSGFKAIMTALPYLLGMFIFSGFAGRISDVGRKFNVTSIPDLFEQRFGKTAKVVLGCLIAFTMMGTVASQVTATATIINMLGGEIGISYEMGALIACAVFIIYTATSGLFGVIYTDVFQFVMLILFVYCLLYTSPSPRDRSV
;
A
#
# COMPACT_ATOMS: atom_id res chain seq x y z
N VAL A 1 -21.12 -5.95 26.45
CA VAL A 1 -22.08 -6.52 25.51
C VAL A 1 -21.63 -7.94 25.28
N CYS A 2 -22.41 -8.93 25.86
CA CYS A 2 -22.14 -10.35 25.72
C CYS A 2 -22.22 -10.74 24.23
N LEU A 3 -21.14 -11.31 23.72
CA LEU A 3 -21.15 -12.02 22.45
C LEU A 3 -21.93 -13.35 22.68
N PRO A 4 -22.87 -13.74 21.81
CA PRO A 4 -23.47 -15.04 21.89
C PRO A 4 -22.41 -16.11 21.56
N GLU A 5 -22.11 -16.94 22.57
CA GLU A 5 -21.43 -18.22 22.38
C GLU A 5 -22.25 -19.09 21.41
N GLY A 6 -21.61 -19.59 20.37
CA GLY A 6 -22.17 -20.65 19.55
C GLY A 6 -22.41 -20.37 18.08
N LYS A 7 -21.53 -19.59 17.39
CA LYS A 7 -21.32 -19.78 15.94
C LYS A 7 -19.92 -20.32 15.75
N GLU A 8 -19.87 -21.63 15.56
CA GLU A 8 -18.69 -22.24 14.94
C GLU A 8 -18.36 -21.42 13.71
N THR A 9 -17.23 -20.71 13.78
CA THR A 9 -16.63 -20.13 12.58
C THR A 9 -16.37 -21.32 11.67
N HIS A 10 -17.19 -21.48 10.65
CA HIS A 10 -16.83 -22.31 9.51
C HIS A 10 -15.52 -21.74 9.01
N VAL A 11 -14.41 -22.27 9.51
CA VAL A 11 -13.11 -22.15 8.88
C VAL A 11 -13.31 -22.82 7.54
N VAL A 12 -13.50 -22.02 6.50
CA VAL A 12 -13.48 -22.51 5.13
C VAL A 12 -12.06 -23.03 4.96
N HIS A 13 -11.90 -24.35 5.12
CA HIS A 13 -10.70 -25.06 4.67
C HIS A 13 -10.65 -24.90 3.15
N ASN A 14 -10.11 -23.79 2.71
CA ASN A 14 -9.80 -23.57 1.33
C ASN A 14 -8.49 -24.29 1.10
N GLU A 15 -8.56 -25.55 0.67
CA GLU A 15 -7.38 -26.24 0.18
C GLU A 15 -6.79 -25.40 -0.94
N LEU A 16 -5.59 -24.85 -0.71
CA LEU A 16 -4.88 -24.09 -1.72
C LEU A 16 -4.64 -24.98 -2.92
N HIS A 17 -5.34 -24.71 -4.00
CA HIS A 17 -5.10 -25.40 -5.24
C HIS A 17 -3.71 -25.01 -5.81
N ALA A 18 -3.05 -25.95 -6.46
CA ALA A 18 -1.77 -25.69 -7.14
C ALA A 18 -1.85 -24.48 -8.09
N LEU A 19 -3.02 -24.18 -8.60
CA LEU A 19 -3.30 -23.01 -9.45
C LEU A 19 -3.18 -21.69 -8.67
N ASP A 20 -3.61 -21.64 -7.42
CA ASP A 20 -3.51 -20.45 -6.59
C ASP A 20 -2.05 -20.10 -6.28
N LEU A 21 -1.26 -21.14 -5.94
CA LEU A 21 0.18 -21.01 -5.73
C LEU A 21 0.91 -20.57 -7.01
N ALA A 22 0.49 -21.10 -8.17
CA ALA A 22 1.05 -20.71 -9.45
C ALA A 22 0.76 -19.23 -9.78
N ILE A 23 -0.45 -18.74 -9.52
CA ILE A 23 -0.84 -17.33 -9.73
C ILE A 23 -0.05 -16.42 -8.80
N ILE A 24 0.05 -16.76 -7.52
CA ILE A 24 0.83 -15.98 -6.53
C ILE A 24 2.31 -15.96 -6.93
N GLY A 25 2.87 -17.11 -7.31
CA GLY A 25 4.24 -17.23 -7.78
C GLY A 25 4.50 -16.39 -9.03
N ALA A 26 3.63 -16.46 -10.01
CA ALA A 26 3.73 -15.66 -11.24
C ALA A 26 3.66 -14.15 -10.94
N TYR A 27 2.78 -13.73 -10.04
CA TYR A 27 2.69 -12.36 -9.59
C TYR A 27 3.98 -11.88 -8.92
N LEU A 28 4.53 -12.65 -7.98
CA LEU A 28 5.79 -12.30 -7.30
C LEU A 28 6.96 -12.24 -8.27
N ILE A 29 7.05 -13.17 -9.22
CA ILE A 29 8.07 -13.16 -10.27
C ILE A 29 7.94 -11.91 -11.13
N ALA A 30 6.73 -11.55 -11.54
CA ALA A 30 6.48 -10.34 -12.33
C ALA A 30 6.95 -9.09 -11.58
N MET A 31 6.66 -8.98 -10.27
CA MET A 31 7.10 -7.85 -9.43
C MET A 31 8.62 -7.73 -9.36
N VAL A 32 9.31 -8.86 -9.14
CA VAL A 32 10.78 -8.89 -9.10
C VAL A 32 11.37 -8.53 -10.46
N LEU A 33 10.83 -9.06 -11.56
CA LEU A 33 11.29 -8.74 -12.92
C LEU A 33 11.12 -7.26 -13.24
N ILE A 34 9.97 -6.66 -12.91
CA ILE A 34 9.75 -5.21 -13.09
C ILE A 34 10.82 -4.44 -12.32
N GLY A 35 11.07 -4.78 -11.04
CA GLY A 35 12.09 -4.15 -10.22
C GLY A 35 13.48 -4.23 -10.86
N LEU A 36 13.91 -5.41 -11.30
CA LEU A 36 15.22 -5.64 -11.92
C LEU A 36 15.39 -4.91 -13.27
N VAL A 37 14.35 -4.83 -14.07
CA VAL A 37 14.40 -4.10 -15.35
C VAL A 37 14.51 -2.60 -15.11
N VAL A 38 13.79 -2.10 -14.11
CA VAL A 38 13.72 -0.66 -13.83
C VAL A 38 15.00 -0.15 -13.15
N VAL A 39 15.68 -0.97 -12.35
CA VAL A 39 17.00 -0.61 -11.76
C VAL A 39 17.97 -0.07 -12.81
N LYS A 40 17.94 -0.60 -14.01
CA LYS A 40 18.82 -0.14 -15.11
C LYS A 40 18.55 1.31 -15.57
N LYS A 41 17.38 1.87 -15.20
CA LYS A 41 17.01 3.26 -15.52
C LYS A 41 17.50 4.26 -14.47
N VAL A 42 17.80 3.80 -13.25
CA VAL A 42 18.29 4.65 -12.16
C VAL A 42 19.75 4.99 -12.42
N ARG A 43 20.03 6.24 -12.77
CA ARG A 43 21.39 6.71 -13.10
C ARG A 43 21.90 7.78 -12.15
N SER A 44 21.02 8.43 -11.39
CA SER A 44 21.33 9.52 -10.48
C SER A 44 20.62 9.37 -9.14
N MET A 45 21.10 10.11 -8.13
CA MET A 45 20.41 10.19 -6.84
C MET A 45 19.03 10.83 -6.96
N ASP A 46 18.84 11.77 -7.89
CA ASP A 46 17.53 12.35 -8.17
C ASP A 46 16.58 11.31 -8.77
N ASP A 47 17.07 10.41 -9.62
CA ASP A 47 16.26 9.30 -10.11
C ASP A 47 15.84 8.37 -8.97
N TYR A 48 16.78 8.08 -8.06
CA TYR A 48 16.54 7.17 -6.95
C TYR A 48 15.50 7.71 -5.95
N TYR A 49 15.60 8.99 -5.57
CA TYR A 49 14.74 9.59 -4.55
C TYR A 49 13.49 10.30 -5.10
N LEU A 50 13.55 10.85 -6.32
CA LEU A 50 12.49 11.67 -6.90
C LEU A 50 11.91 11.08 -8.19
N GLY A 51 12.41 9.92 -8.63
CA GLY A 51 11.97 9.32 -9.88
C GLY A 51 12.26 10.21 -11.10
N GLY A 52 13.34 11.01 -11.05
CA GLY A 52 13.71 11.93 -12.12
C GLY A 52 12.67 13.02 -12.43
N ARG A 53 11.64 13.19 -11.60
CA ARG A 53 10.50 14.12 -11.77
C ARG A 53 9.82 14.00 -13.15
N SER A 54 9.86 12.82 -13.77
CA SER A 54 9.45 12.59 -15.16
C SER A 54 8.09 11.91 -15.30
N PHE A 55 7.42 11.59 -14.18
CA PHE A 55 6.17 10.85 -14.22
C PHE A 55 4.97 11.76 -14.50
N GLY A 56 4.10 11.28 -15.39
CA GLY A 56 2.85 11.96 -15.72
C GLY A 56 1.78 11.79 -14.61
N PRO A 57 0.71 12.61 -14.67
CA PRO A 57 -0.32 12.65 -13.61
C PRO A 57 -1.05 11.32 -13.43
N LEU A 58 -1.27 10.55 -14.51
CA LEU A 58 -1.92 9.24 -14.42
C LEU A 58 -1.07 8.22 -13.66
N VAL A 59 0.24 8.23 -13.89
CA VAL A 59 1.17 7.33 -13.18
C VAL A 59 1.24 7.69 -11.70
N LEU A 60 1.29 8.99 -11.38
CA LEU A 60 1.27 9.46 -9.99
C LEU A 60 -0.05 9.12 -9.30
N MET A 61 -1.18 9.25 -10.00
CA MET A 61 -2.48 8.84 -9.48
C MET A 61 -2.50 7.33 -9.19
N ALA A 62 -2.01 6.50 -10.10
CA ALA A 62 -1.94 5.05 -9.92
C ALA A 62 -1.09 4.68 -8.70
N THR A 63 0.09 5.30 -8.53
CA THR A 63 0.97 5.09 -7.36
C THR A 63 0.28 5.48 -6.05
N VAL A 64 -0.35 6.66 -6.00
CA VAL A 64 -1.07 7.10 -4.81
C VAL A 64 -2.22 6.14 -4.48
N CYS A 65 -3.01 5.73 -5.47
CA CYS A 65 -4.09 4.77 -5.26
C CYS A 65 -3.58 3.41 -4.79
N ALA A 66 -2.52 2.87 -5.40
CA ALA A 66 -1.91 1.60 -4.99
C ALA A 66 -1.38 1.66 -3.55
N THR A 67 -0.74 2.76 -3.17
CA THR A 67 -0.23 2.97 -1.81
C THR A 67 -1.35 3.01 -0.76
N ILE A 68 -2.47 3.69 -1.08
CA ILE A 68 -3.61 3.83 -0.16
C ILE A 68 -4.38 2.52 0.00
N ILE A 69 -4.53 1.78 -1.08
CA ILE A 69 -5.30 0.52 -1.12
C ILE A 69 -4.36 -0.68 -0.90
N GLY A 70 -3.20 -0.48 -0.32
CA GLY A 70 -2.27 -1.55 0.04
C GLY A 70 -2.87 -2.57 1.01
N GLY A 71 -2.13 -3.66 1.26
CA GLY A 71 -2.62 -4.80 2.04
C GLY A 71 -3.21 -4.42 3.41
N SER A 72 -2.55 -3.57 4.18
CA SER A 72 -3.08 -3.09 5.46
C SER A 72 -4.32 -2.21 5.30
N GLY A 73 -4.37 -1.40 4.24
CA GLY A 73 -5.52 -0.56 3.93
C GLY A 73 -6.76 -1.38 3.57
N LEU A 74 -6.59 -2.42 2.77
CA LEU A 74 -7.69 -3.29 2.35
C LEU A 74 -8.17 -4.17 3.49
N MET A 75 -7.28 -4.94 4.13
CA MET A 75 -7.63 -5.85 5.23
C MET A 75 -8.12 -5.10 6.47
N GLY A 76 -7.42 -4.03 6.86
CA GLY A 76 -7.79 -3.25 8.03
C GLY A 76 -9.16 -2.59 7.88
N ARG A 77 -9.45 -2.01 6.72
CA ARG A 77 -10.76 -1.38 6.46
C ARG A 77 -11.87 -2.41 6.33
N ALA A 78 -11.61 -3.56 5.72
CA ALA A 78 -12.57 -4.66 5.66
C ALA A 78 -12.91 -5.17 7.07
N GLY A 79 -11.91 -5.35 7.93
CA GLY A 79 -12.10 -5.73 9.33
C GLY A 79 -12.92 -4.71 10.13
N VAL A 80 -12.63 -3.42 9.97
CA VAL A 80 -13.42 -2.34 10.60
C VAL A 80 -14.83 -2.30 10.04
N ALA A 81 -15.03 -2.50 8.74
CA ALA A 81 -16.36 -2.54 8.14
C ALA A 81 -17.17 -3.73 8.65
N TYR A 82 -16.53 -4.88 8.82
CA TYR A 82 -17.16 -6.08 9.36
C TYR A 82 -17.57 -5.91 10.83
N SER A 83 -16.69 -5.34 11.67
CA SER A 83 -16.92 -5.19 13.10
C SER A 83 -17.81 -4.00 13.47
N SER A 84 -17.71 -2.89 12.74
CA SER A 84 -18.35 -1.62 13.07
C SER A 84 -19.43 -1.19 12.06
N GLY A 85 -19.63 -1.97 10.99
CA GLY A 85 -20.61 -1.68 9.96
C GLY A 85 -20.41 -0.31 9.31
N PHE A 86 -21.48 0.43 9.17
CA PHE A 86 -21.49 1.74 8.49
C PHE A 86 -20.54 2.79 9.12
N LYS A 87 -20.17 2.63 10.40
CA LYS A 87 -19.19 3.52 11.05
C LYS A 87 -17.82 3.50 10.39
N ALA A 88 -17.48 2.44 9.65
CA ALA A 88 -16.24 2.37 8.89
C ALA A 88 -16.09 3.53 7.87
N ILE A 89 -17.19 4.05 7.33
CA ILE A 89 -17.17 5.20 6.42
C ILE A 89 -16.61 6.44 7.13
N MET A 90 -16.88 6.61 8.42
CA MET A 90 -16.36 7.73 9.21
C MET A 90 -14.84 7.73 9.31
N THR A 91 -14.19 6.59 9.16
CA THR A 91 -12.72 6.50 9.14
C THR A 91 -12.11 6.89 7.79
N ALA A 92 -12.85 6.71 6.69
CA ALA A 92 -12.40 7.04 5.34
C ALA A 92 -12.67 8.52 4.97
N LEU A 93 -13.75 9.10 5.51
CA LEU A 93 -14.20 10.45 5.18
C LEU A 93 -13.14 11.54 5.44
N PRO A 94 -12.46 11.60 6.61
CA PRO A 94 -11.43 12.60 6.88
C PRO A 94 -10.26 12.52 5.91
N TYR A 95 -9.91 11.31 5.51
CA TYR A 95 -8.85 11.07 4.52
C TYR A 95 -9.23 11.66 3.15
N LEU A 96 -10.43 11.35 2.66
CA LEU A 96 -10.94 11.87 1.39
C LEU A 96 -11.04 13.40 1.40
N LEU A 97 -11.56 13.98 2.48
CA LEU A 97 -11.63 15.42 2.65
C LEU A 97 -10.24 16.06 2.67
N GLY A 98 -9.29 15.46 3.39
CA GLY A 98 -7.89 15.90 3.41
C GLY A 98 -7.26 15.92 2.03
N MET A 99 -7.46 14.87 1.24
CA MET A 99 -6.97 14.77 -0.14
C MET A 99 -7.61 15.83 -1.04
N PHE A 100 -8.91 16.06 -0.89
CA PHE A 100 -9.63 17.06 -1.66
C PHE A 100 -9.14 18.48 -1.37
N ILE A 101 -8.97 18.81 -0.09
CA ILE A 101 -8.41 20.10 0.34
C ILE A 101 -6.96 20.24 -0.17
N PHE A 102 -6.14 19.21 -0.01
CA PHE A 102 -4.75 19.22 -0.48
C PHE A 102 -4.65 19.46 -1.98
N SER A 103 -5.57 18.90 -2.78
CA SER A 103 -5.56 19.07 -4.24
C SER A 103 -5.67 20.55 -4.65
N GLY A 104 -6.41 21.36 -3.89
CA GLY A 104 -6.54 22.80 -4.12
C GLY A 104 -5.23 23.57 -3.89
N PHE A 105 -4.33 23.06 -3.05
CA PHE A 105 -3.02 23.66 -2.76
C PHE A 105 -1.86 23.04 -3.53
N ALA A 106 -2.07 21.88 -4.18
CA ALA A 106 -1.02 21.10 -4.82
C ALA A 106 -0.23 21.90 -5.87
N GLY A 107 -0.90 22.74 -6.67
CA GLY A 107 -0.24 23.59 -7.66
C GLY A 107 0.74 24.58 -7.01
N ARG A 108 0.31 25.28 -5.97
CA ARG A 108 1.17 26.25 -5.25
C ARG A 108 2.36 25.56 -4.57
N ILE A 109 2.15 24.38 -4.00
CA ILE A 109 3.21 23.59 -3.36
C ILE A 109 4.22 23.14 -4.42
N SER A 110 3.76 22.69 -5.59
CA SER A 110 4.61 22.31 -6.71
C SER A 110 5.46 23.47 -7.22
N ASP A 111 4.88 24.66 -7.37
CA ASP A 111 5.62 25.85 -7.84
C ASP A 111 6.70 26.27 -6.85
N VAL A 112 6.40 26.28 -5.55
CA VAL A 112 7.38 26.55 -4.49
C VAL A 112 8.46 25.45 -4.47
N GLY A 113 8.06 24.20 -4.57
CA GLY A 113 8.98 23.05 -4.63
C GLY A 113 9.99 23.15 -5.78
N ARG A 114 9.53 23.56 -6.95
CA ARG A 114 10.41 23.78 -8.14
C ARG A 114 11.31 24.99 -7.96
N LYS A 115 10.78 26.10 -7.44
CA LYS A 115 11.53 27.35 -7.25
C LYS A 115 12.69 27.21 -6.27
N PHE A 116 12.50 26.46 -5.20
CA PHE A 116 13.49 26.26 -4.14
C PHE A 116 14.23 24.92 -4.24
N ASN A 117 13.99 24.16 -5.31
CA ASN A 117 14.56 22.83 -5.53
C ASN A 117 14.37 21.88 -4.33
N VAL A 118 13.18 21.93 -3.73
CA VAL A 118 12.82 21.18 -2.53
C VAL A 118 12.70 19.69 -2.86
N THR A 119 13.31 18.85 -2.04
CA THR A 119 13.33 17.39 -2.23
C THR A 119 12.29 16.69 -1.38
N SER A 120 11.95 17.28 -0.21
CA SER A 120 11.05 16.66 0.76
C SER A 120 10.12 17.68 1.42
N ILE A 121 9.03 17.21 2.02
CA ILE A 121 8.11 18.08 2.78
C ILE A 121 8.84 18.81 3.93
N PRO A 122 9.73 18.20 4.72
CA PRO A 122 10.53 18.90 5.69
C PRO A 122 11.38 20.04 5.12
N ASP A 123 11.91 19.88 3.90
CA ASP A 123 12.69 20.95 3.25
C ASP A 123 11.81 22.17 2.90
N LEU A 124 10.55 21.93 2.55
CA LEU A 124 9.59 22.99 2.32
C LEU A 124 9.35 23.84 3.58
N PHE A 125 9.26 23.16 4.75
CA PHE A 125 9.10 23.83 6.03
C PHE A 125 10.36 24.56 6.47
N GLU A 126 11.54 24.07 6.12
CA GLU A 126 12.81 24.76 6.38
C GLU A 126 12.85 26.15 5.76
N GLN A 127 12.34 26.30 4.54
CA GLN A 127 12.31 27.57 3.83
C GLN A 127 11.51 28.68 4.55
N ARG A 128 10.51 28.30 5.33
CA ARG A 128 9.66 29.27 6.03
C ARG A 128 9.92 29.37 7.52
N PHE A 129 10.20 28.25 8.17
CA PHE A 129 10.24 28.12 9.63
C PHE A 129 11.65 27.79 10.17
N GLY A 130 12.62 27.63 9.27
CA GLY A 130 13.99 27.37 9.64
C GLY A 130 14.31 25.90 9.93
N LYS A 131 15.59 25.63 10.21
CA LYS A 131 16.17 24.28 10.32
C LYS A 131 15.54 23.43 11.45
N THR A 132 15.15 24.04 12.55
CA THR A 132 14.51 23.34 13.67
C THR A 132 13.19 22.72 13.25
N ALA A 133 12.37 23.45 12.49
CA ALA A 133 11.09 22.95 11.98
C ALA A 133 11.29 21.77 11.02
N LYS A 134 12.32 21.79 10.17
CA LYS A 134 12.69 20.68 9.30
C LYS A 134 12.98 19.41 10.12
N VAL A 135 13.83 19.52 11.15
CA VAL A 135 14.22 18.36 11.97
C VAL A 135 13.02 17.77 12.69
N VAL A 136 12.23 18.63 13.37
CA VAL A 136 11.04 18.16 14.11
C VAL A 136 10.05 17.48 13.18
N LEU A 137 9.73 18.10 12.04
CA LEU A 137 8.80 17.52 11.08
C LEU A 137 9.35 16.24 10.45
N GLY A 138 10.64 16.20 10.16
CA GLY A 138 11.30 15.01 9.64
C GLY A 138 11.21 13.82 10.60
N CYS A 139 11.46 14.06 11.90
CA CYS A 139 11.31 13.02 12.93
C CYS A 139 9.86 12.54 13.06
N LEU A 140 8.88 13.45 13.04
CA LEU A 140 7.46 13.08 13.10
C LEU A 140 7.04 12.23 11.89
N ILE A 141 7.45 12.63 10.69
CA ILE A 141 7.16 11.86 9.46
C ILE A 141 7.83 10.49 9.53
N ALA A 142 9.11 10.41 9.93
CA ALA A 142 9.82 9.15 10.07
C ALA A 142 9.10 8.20 11.04
N PHE A 143 8.68 8.70 12.19
CA PHE A 143 7.93 7.91 13.17
C PHE A 143 6.59 7.40 12.60
N THR A 144 5.85 8.24 11.90
CA THR A 144 4.59 7.86 11.25
C THR A 144 4.81 6.80 10.17
N MET A 145 5.87 6.94 9.36
CA MET A 145 6.21 5.98 8.30
C MET A 145 6.64 4.63 8.88
N MET A 146 7.34 4.59 10.04
CA MET A 146 7.64 3.34 10.73
C MET A 146 6.36 2.57 11.10
N GLY A 147 5.35 3.26 11.64
CA GLY A 147 4.04 2.66 11.92
C GLY A 147 3.36 2.12 10.66
N THR A 148 3.43 2.84 9.56
CA THR A 148 2.86 2.42 8.27
C THR A 148 3.57 1.15 7.74
N VAL A 149 4.90 1.13 7.77
CA VAL A 149 5.67 -0.06 7.36
C VAL A 149 5.35 -1.26 8.26
N ALA A 150 5.29 -1.06 9.57
CA ALA A 150 4.93 -2.13 10.51
C ALA A 150 3.54 -2.72 10.19
N SER A 151 2.55 -1.88 9.88
CA SER A 151 1.21 -2.35 9.51
C SER A 151 1.19 -3.13 8.19
N GLN A 152 2.01 -2.75 7.21
CA GLN A 152 2.15 -3.49 5.95
C GLN A 152 2.82 -4.85 6.14
N VAL A 153 3.88 -4.90 6.97
CA VAL A 153 4.54 -6.16 7.33
C VAL A 153 3.57 -7.10 8.05
N THR A 154 2.80 -6.57 9.01
CA THR A 154 1.79 -7.35 9.73
C THR A 154 0.73 -7.92 8.77
N ALA A 155 0.19 -7.11 7.87
CA ALA A 155 -0.80 -7.56 6.89
C ALA A 155 -0.23 -8.65 5.98
N THR A 156 0.98 -8.46 5.47
CA THR A 156 1.66 -9.44 4.60
C THR A 156 1.97 -10.73 5.36
N ALA A 157 2.49 -10.64 6.59
CA ALA A 157 2.75 -11.81 7.43
C ALA A 157 1.49 -12.61 7.74
N THR A 158 0.37 -11.92 7.98
CA THR A 158 -0.93 -12.56 8.19
C THR A 158 -1.37 -13.33 6.95
N ILE A 159 -1.25 -12.74 5.77
CA ILE A 159 -1.57 -13.42 4.50
C ILE A 159 -0.68 -14.64 4.30
N ILE A 160 0.64 -14.50 4.47
CA ILE A 160 1.59 -15.60 4.33
C ILE A 160 1.27 -16.73 5.31
N ASN A 161 0.94 -16.40 6.56
CA ASN A 161 0.57 -17.40 7.56
C ASN A 161 -0.77 -18.09 7.23
N MET A 162 -1.77 -17.33 6.78
CA MET A 162 -3.06 -17.90 6.36
C MET A 162 -2.93 -18.86 5.16
N LEU A 163 -2.06 -18.51 4.22
CA LEU A 163 -1.82 -19.32 3.02
C LEU A 163 -0.82 -20.46 3.26
N GLY A 164 0.17 -20.24 4.10
CA GLY A 164 1.28 -21.18 4.34
C GLY A 164 1.19 -21.94 5.66
N GLY A 165 0.14 -21.75 6.45
CA GLY A 165 0.00 -22.38 7.77
C GLY A 165 0.00 -23.91 7.71
N GLU A 166 -0.59 -24.52 6.68
CA GLU A 166 -0.56 -25.95 6.44
C GLU A 166 0.84 -26.47 6.06
N ILE A 167 1.68 -25.62 5.49
CA ILE A 167 3.08 -25.93 5.11
C ILE A 167 4.03 -25.68 6.29
N GLY A 168 3.50 -25.20 7.43
CA GLY A 168 4.29 -24.93 8.65
C GLY A 168 4.96 -23.55 8.68
N ILE A 169 4.52 -22.60 7.86
CA ILE A 169 5.04 -21.22 7.89
C ILE A 169 4.37 -20.47 9.04
N SER A 170 5.14 -20.18 10.10
CA SER A 170 4.66 -19.37 11.21
C SER A 170 4.50 -17.89 10.81
N TYR A 171 3.69 -17.16 11.58
CA TYR A 171 3.53 -15.71 11.40
C TYR A 171 4.87 -14.97 11.45
N GLU A 172 5.77 -15.36 12.35
CA GLU A 172 7.11 -14.76 12.50
C GLU A 172 7.96 -14.97 11.26
N MET A 173 7.95 -16.17 10.69
CA MET A 173 8.64 -16.46 9.43
C MET A 173 8.05 -15.62 8.29
N GLY A 174 6.73 -15.51 8.22
CA GLY A 174 6.06 -14.65 7.24
C GLY A 174 6.48 -13.19 7.37
N ALA A 175 6.60 -12.67 8.59
CA ALA A 175 7.06 -11.31 8.85
C ALA A 175 8.52 -11.10 8.42
N LEU A 176 9.41 -12.05 8.71
CA LEU A 176 10.82 -11.98 8.29
C LEU A 176 10.96 -12.00 6.78
N ILE A 177 10.23 -12.87 6.10
CA ILE A 177 10.21 -12.96 4.63
C ILE A 177 9.73 -11.63 4.04
N ALA A 178 8.62 -11.07 4.55
CA ALA A 178 8.09 -9.80 4.10
C ALA A 178 9.10 -8.65 4.28
N CYS A 179 9.73 -8.56 5.46
CA CYS A 179 10.76 -7.55 5.72
C CYS A 179 11.95 -7.69 4.77
N ALA A 180 12.46 -8.90 4.58
CA ALA A 180 13.59 -9.14 3.69
C ALA A 180 13.27 -8.73 2.25
N VAL A 181 12.10 -9.10 1.73
CA VAL A 181 11.65 -8.74 0.38
C VAL A 181 11.52 -7.22 0.25
N PHE A 182 10.89 -6.54 1.22
CA PHE A 182 10.74 -5.08 1.19
C PHE A 182 12.08 -4.35 1.21
N ILE A 183 13.01 -4.77 2.05
CA ILE A 183 14.33 -4.15 2.14
C ILE A 183 15.10 -4.34 0.84
N ILE A 184 15.20 -5.56 0.32
CA ILE A 184 15.91 -5.86 -0.91
C ILE A 184 15.32 -5.10 -2.08
N TYR A 185 14.01 -5.15 -2.22
CA TYR A 185 13.30 -4.50 -3.30
C TYR A 185 13.47 -2.98 -3.27
N THR A 186 13.24 -2.34 -2.12
CA THR A 186 13.32 -0.88 -1.98
C THR A 186 14.77 -0.39 -2.13
N ALA A 187 15.74 -1.11 -1.54
CA ALA A 187 17.13 -0.74 -1.63
C ALA A 187 17.69 -0.84 -3.07
N THR A 188 17.20 -1.78 -3.86
CA THR A 188 17.68 -1.98 -5.23
C THR A 188 17.04 -1.04 -6.25
N SER A 189 15.73 -0.81 -6.15
CA SER A 189 14.97 -0.13 -7.21
C SER A 189 14.68 1.35 -6.96
N GLY A 190 14.78 1.82 -5.71
CA GLY A 190 14.42 3.18 -5.34
C GLY A 190 12.98 3.55 -5.72
N LEU A 191 12.69 4.85 -5.80
CA LEU A 191 11.36 5.36 -6.14
C LEU A 191 10.91 4.96 -7.55
N PHE A 192 11.84 4.87 -8.50
CA PHE A 192 11.52 4.43 -9.86
C PHE A 192 10.86 3.04 -9.87
N GLY A 193 11.49 2.08 -9.17
CA GLY A 193 10.95 0.72 -9.11
C GLY A 193 9.59 0.66 -8.42
N VAL A 194 9.45 1.40 -7.32
CA VAL A 194 8.18 1.48 -6.57
C VAL A 194 7.06 1.97 -7.48
N ILE A 195 7.26 3.08 -8.21
CA ILE A 195 6.23 3.65 -9.08
C ILE A 195 5.79 2.67 -10.19
N TYR A 196 6.73 1.98 -10.83
CA TYR A 196 6.36 1.02 -11.89
C TYR A 196 5.60 -0.19 -11.34
N THR A 197 6.00 -0.69 -10.17
CA THR A 197 5.26 -1.78 -9.53
C THR A 197 3.90 -1.34 -9.01
N ASP A 198 3.77 -0.12 -8.50
CA ASP A 198 2.50 0.46 -8.10
C ASP A 198 1.51 0.57 -9.26
N VAL A 199 1.99 0.99 -10.44
CA VAL A 199 1.17 1.03 -11.65
C VAL A 199 0.66 -0.37 -12.01
N PHE A 200 1.54 -1.38 -11.96
CA PHE A 200 1.15 -2.76 -12.20
C PHE A 200 0.12 -3.25 -11.16
N GLN A 201 0.37 -2.97 -9.88
CA GLN A 201 -0.55 -3.31 -8.79
C GLN A 201 -1.88 -2.59 -8.93
N PHE A 202 -1.90 -1.34 -9.34
CA PHE A 202 -3.12 -0.57 -9.58
C PHE A 202 -3.99 -1.19 -10.68
N VAL A 203 -3.38 -1.61 -11.78
CA VAL A 203 -4.10 -2.31 -12.86
C VAL A 203 -4.70 -3.62 -12.35
N MET A 204 -3.91 -4.42 -11.62
CA MET A 204 -4.38 -5.66 -11.02
C MET A 204 -5.52 -5.41 -10.03
N LEU A 205 -5.38 -4.40 -9.18
CA LEU A 205 -6.41 -4.03 -8.20
C LEU A 205 -7.74 -3.66 -8.88
N ILE A 206 -7.69 -2.87 -9.96
CA ILE A 206 -8.91 -2.53 -10.72
C ILE A 206 -9.55 -3.81 -11.26
N LEU A 207 -8.77 -4.69 -11.89
CA LEU A 207 -9.28 -5.94 -12.43
C LEU A 207 -9.93 -6.81 -11.35
N PHE A 208 -9.27 -6.98 -10.20
CA PHE A 208 -9.81 -7.77 -9.09
C PHE A 208 -11.05 -7.15 -8.47
N VAL A 209 -11.08 -5.84 -8.27
CA VAL A 209 -12.26 -5.15 -7.71
C VAL A 209 -13.46 -5.30 -8.65
N TYR A 210 -13.27 -5.14 -9.95
CA TYR A 210 -14.36 -5.35 -10.92
C TYR A 210 -14.82 -6.82 -10.95
N CYS A 211 -13.90 -7.78 -10.91
CA CYS A 211 -14.25 -9.20 -10.82
C CYS A 211 -15.07 -9.50 -9.56
N LEU A 212 -14.63 -9.00 -8.39
CA LEU A 212 -15.32 -9.21 -7.13
C LEU A 212 -16.71 -8.57 -7.11
N LEU A 213 -16.87 -7.38 -7.67
CA LEU A 213 -18.16 -6.71 -7.76
C LEU A 213 -19.12 -7.46 -8.70
N TYR A 214 -18.60 -8.02 -9.79
CA TYR A 214 -19.39 -8.78 -10.74
C TYR A 214 -19.80 -10.16 -10.20
N THR A 215 -18.92 -10.83 -9.46
CA THR A 215 -19.15 -12.16 -8.90
C THR A 215 -19.84 -12.15 -7.53
N SER A 216 -19.92 -10.97 -6.88
CA SER A 216 -20.59 -10.84 -5.60
C SER A 216 -22.09 -11.08 -5.74
N PRO A 217 -22.69 -12.05 -5.00
CA PRO A 217 -24.12 -12.33 -5.09
C PRO A 217 -24.95 -11.09 -4.70
N SER A 218 -25.89 -10.75 -5.57
CA SER A 218 -26.82 -9.66 -5.34
C SER A 218 -27.63 -9.90 -4.04
N PRO A 219 -28.03 -8.85 -3.30
CA PRO A 219 -28.95 -9.00 -2.18
C PRO A 219 -30.26 -9.75 -2.55
N ARG A 220 -30.65 -9.72 -3.83
CA ARG A 220 -31.80 -10.47 -4.35
C ARG A 220 -31.54 -11.98 -4.42
N ASP A 221 -30.31 -12.40 -4.64
CA ASP A 221 -29.96 -13.83 -4.74
C ASP A 221 -29.91 -14.51 -3.37
N ARG A 222 -29.87 -13.73 -2.29
CA ARG A 222 -29.91 -14.24 -0.90
C ARG A 222 -31.33 -14.43 -0.36
N SER A 223 -32.35 -13.99 -1.09
CA SER A 223 -33.77 -14.09 -0.68
C SER A 223 -34.47 -15.35 -1.20
N VAL A 224 -33.75 -16.21 -1.88
CA VAL A 224 -34.20 -17.52 -2.37
C VAL A 224 -33.45 -18.61 -1.60
#